data_8e98ad305302a6db74a80cdf1dfb1f73
#
_entry.id   8e98ad305302a6db74a80cdf1dfb1f73
#
_cell.length_a   1.000
_cell.length_b   1.000
_cell.length_c   1.000
_cell.angle_alpha   90.00
_cell.angle_beta   90.00
_cell.angle_gamma   90.00
#
_symmetry.space_group_name_H-M   'P 1'
#
loop_
_entity.id
_entity.type
_entity.pdbx_description
1 polymer ?
#
loop_
_entity_poly.entity_id
_entity_poly.type
_entity_poly.pdbx_seq_one_letter_code
_entity_poly.pdbx_strand_id
1 'polypeptide(L)'
;KKESTDYNTAHTAISKAFGLGRPLAMIEKQFVEKWQKDWSIDLSVILEACNRTMLKIQKADFKYTDGILDNWHKSGIKTLLDVEKADEIYAKNKADKKSQKDNSNSVSYRYNTTGSSVNGYVKKNQFNTFRQRDTSHAEISELEKKLLNR
;
A
#
# COMPACT_ATOMS: atom_id res chain seq x y z
N LYS A 1 7.41 24.89 32.58
CA LYS A 1 8.76 24.41 32.16
C LYS A 1 8.88 22.91 31.90
N LYS A 2 7.88 22.08 32.25
CA LYS A 2 7.89 20.62 31.96
C LYS A 2 7.57 20.30 30.51
N GLU A 3 6.70 21.03 29.86
CA GLU A 3 6.25 20.75 28.48
C GLU A 3 7.36 20.80 27.43
N SER A 4 8.30 21.74 27.54
CA SER A 4 9.38 21.89 26.55
C SER A 4 10.40 20.74 26.59
N THR A 5 10.56 20.08 27.73
CA THR A 5 11.47 18.94 27.91
C THR A 5 10.90 17.67 27.27
N ASP A 6 9.58 17.45 27.39
CA ASP A 6 8.90 16.27 26.87
C ASP A 6 8.86 16.28 25.34
N TYR A 7 8.65 17.43 24.69
CA TYR A 7 8.71 17.56 23.23
C TYR A 7 10.11 17.28 22.68
N ASN A 8 11.14 17.77 23.33
CA ASN A 8 12.51 17.55 22.89
C ASN A 8 12.90 16.06 22.99
N THR A 9 12.42 15.40 24.02
CA THR A 9 12.58 13.96 24.23
C THR A 9 11.84 13.16 23.14
N ALA A 10 10.61 13.53 22.83
CA ALA A 10 9.82 12.90 21.77
C ALA A 10 10.47 13.05 20.39
N HIS A 11 10.92 14.25 20.03
CA HIS A 11 11.61 14.51 18.77
C HIS A 11 12.89 13.66 18.63
N THR A 12 13.66 13.53 19.70
CA THR A 12 14.88 12.73 19.72
C THR A 12 14.57 11.24 19.58
N ALA A 13 13.54 10.74 20.28
CA ALA A 13 13.12 9.35 20.22
C ALA A 13 12.64 8.97 18.80
N ILE A 14 11.85 9.83 18.17
CA ILE A 14 11.35 9.63 16.82
C ILE A 14 12.49 9.68 15.79
N SER A 15 13.42 10.62 15.93
CA SER A 15 14.62 10.69 15.09
C SER A 15 15.45 9.40 15.16
N LYS A 16 15.59 8.82 16.35
CA LYS A 16 16.25 7.52 16.55
C LYS A 16 15.47 6.37 15.93
N ALA A 17 14.16 6.32 16.10
CA ALA A 17 13.30 5.27 15.53
C ALA A 17 13.38 5.25 13.99
N PHE A 18 13.50 6.39 13.36
CA PHE A 18 13.72 6.53 11.93
C PHE A 18 15.19 6.41 11.49
N GLY A 19 16.12 6.29 12.42
CA GLY A 19 17.56 6.19 12.12
C GLY A 19 18.12 7.43 11.42
N LEU A 20 17.55 8.61 11.64
CA LEU A 20 17.90 9.82 10.89
C LEU A 20 19.29 10.38 11.23
N GLY A 21 19.83 10.11 12.41
CA GLY A 21 21.14 10.65 12.86
C GLY A 21 21.23 12.19 12.88
N ARG A 22 20.12 12.90 12.66
CA ARG A 22 19.98 14.36 12.67
C ARG A 22 18.73 14.78 13.45
N PRO A 23 18.66 16.00 13.94
CA PRO A 23 17.43 16.53 14.53
C PRO A 23 16.33 16.63 13.46
N LEU A 24 15.08 16.57 13.91
CA LEU A 24 13.92 16.68 13.03
C LEU A 24 13.85 18.07 12.38
N ALA A 25 13.54 18.09 11.08
CA ALA A 25 13.26 19.32 10.35
C ALA A 25 11.97 19.99 10.86
N MET A 26 11.76 21.25 10.54
CA MET A 26 10.59 22.02 11.00
C MET A 26 9.26 21.33 10.61
N ILE A 27 9.16 20.85 9.39
CA ILE A 27 7.97 20.14 8.89
C ILE A 27 7.76 18.82 9.64
N GLU A 28 8.84 18.09 9.93
CA GLU A 28 8.79 16.84 10.67
C GLU A 28 8.32 17.05 12.11
N LYS A 29 8.74 18.15 12.74
CA LYS A 29 8.27 18.54 14.07
C LYS A 29 6.78 18.84 14.09
N GLN A 30 6.24 19.49 13.06
CA GLN A 30 4.80 19.76 12.94
C GLN A 30 3.97 18.49 12.95
N PHE A 31 4.42 17.42 12.31
CA PHE A 31 3.75 16.11 12.36
C PHE A 31 3.72 15.57 13.80
N VAL A 32 4.84 15.62 14.50
CA VAL A 32 4.93 15.13 15.88
C VAL A 32 4.04 15.94 16.83
N GLU A 33 4.02 17.26 16.69
CA GLU A 33 3.14 18.13 17.46
C GLU A 33 1.67 17.83 17.22
N LYS A 34 1.27 17.64 15.96
CA LYS A 34 -0.08 17.22 15.58
C LYS A 34 -0.48 15.92 16.28
N TRP A 35 0.36 14.90 16.24
CA TRP A 35 0.06 13.60 16.83
C TRP A 35 -0.07 13.66 18.36
N GLN A 36 0.74 14.47 19.03
CA GLN A 36 0.71 14.60 20.48
C GLN A 36 -0.35 15.58 20.97
N LYS A 37 -0.55 16.71 20.30
CA LYS A 37 -1.49 17.77 20.73
C LYS A 37 -2.89 17.53 20.21
N ASP A 38 -3.06 17.35 18.90
CA ASP A 38 -4.37 17.27 18.27
C ASP A 38 -5.02 15.91 18.50
N TRP A 39 -4.22 14.84 18.39
CA TRP A 39 -4.73 13.47 18.51
C TRP A 39 -4.50 12.85 19.89
N SER A 40 -3.72 13.51 20.74
CA SER A 40 -3.37 13.02 22.09
C SER A 40 -2.89 11.56 22.09
N ILE A 41 -2.08 11.20 21.10
CA ILE A 41 -1.53 9.85 20.95
C ILE A 41 -0.27 9.73 21.81
N ASP A 42 -0.14 8.62 22.52
CA ASP A 42 1.01 8.34 23.36
C ASP A 42 2.29 8.15 22.51
N LEU A 43 3.42 8.60 23.05
CA LEU A 43 4.72 8.52 22.37
C LEU A 43 5.08 7.08 21.99
N SER A 44 4.74 6.11 22.82
CA SER A 44 4.97 4.68 22.55
C SER A 44 4.25 4.20 21.29
N VAL A 45 3.02 4.65 21.06
CA VAL A 45 2.23 4.35 19.86
C VAL A 45 2.82 5.02 18.63
N ILE A 46 3.30 6.26 18.77
CA ILE A 46 3.98 6.98 17.68
C ILE A 46 5.27 6.25 17.27
N LEU A 47 6.06 5.80 18.24
CA LEU A 47 7.28 5.02 17.96
C LEU A 47 6.98 3.71 17.27
N GLU A 48 5.91 3.02 17.65
CA GLU A 48 5.47 1.79 16.97
C GLU A 48 5.06 2.06 15.52
N ALA A 49 4.35 3.15 15.25
CA ALA A 49 4.02 3.56 13.89
C ALA A 49 5.28 3.87 13.05
N CYS A 50 6.28 4.52 13.66
CA CYS A 50 7.58 4.77 13.02
C CYS A 50 8.31 3.46 12.68
N ASN A 51 8.35 2.50 13.61
CA ASN A 51 8.93 1.17 13.39
C ASN A 51 8.25 0.45 12.24
N ARG A 52 6.92 0.44 12.19
CA ARG A 52 6.14 -0.16 11.11
C ARG A 52 6.40 0.50 9.77
N THR A 53 6.54 1.82 9.75
CA THR A 53 6.94 2.57 8.55
C THR A 53 8.30 2.09 8.04
N MET A 54 9.29 1.99 8.93
CA MET A 54 10.61 1.52 8.56
C MET A 54 10.63 0.07 8.07
N LEU A 55 9.86 -0.83 8.71
CA LEU A 55 9.72 -2.22 8.28
C LEU A 55 9.03 -2.35 6.93
N LYS A 56 8.06 -1.48 6.63
CA LYS A 56 7.25 -1.56 5.42
C LYS A 56 7.92 -0.92 4.21
N ILE A 57 8.48 0.28 4.40
CA ILE A 57 9.01 1.10 3.30
C ILE A 57 10.54 1.18 3.32
N GLN A 58 11.18 0.81 4.44
CA GLN A 58 12.64 0.91 4.66
C GLN A 58 13.15 2.35 4.49
N LYS A 59 12.29 3.33 4.77
CA LYS A 59 12.56 4.76 4.63
C LYS A 59 11.81 5.54 5.70
N ALA A 60 12.44 6.61 6.20
CA ALA A 60 11.79 7.55 7.09
C ALA A 60 10.76 8.39 6.30
N ASP A 61 9.49 8.09 6.46
CA ASP A 61 8.39 8.79 5.79
C ASP A 61 7.32 9.20 6.80
N PHE A 62 7.34 10.49 7.16
CA PHE A 62 6.39 11.07 8.12
C PHE A 62 4.96 11.07 7.60
N LYS A 63 4.76 11.24 6.29
CA LYS A 63 3.45 11.23 5.68
C LYS A 63 2.81 9.83 5.72
N TYR A 64 3.60 8.80 5.51
CA TYR A 64 3.14 7.42 5.63
C TYR A 64 2.81 7.07 7.09
N THR A 65 3.65 7.49 8.03
CA THR A 65 3.41 7.34 9.46
C THR A 65 2.16 8.09 9.90
N ASP A 66 1.92 9.30 9.39
CA ASP A 66 0.70 10.07 9.62
C ASP A 66 -0.55 9.29 9.19
N GLY A 67 -0.49 8.62 8.04
CA GLY A 67 -1.58 7.76 7.58
C GLY A 67 -1.86 6.56 8.48
N ILE A 68 -0.84 5.94 9.06
CA ILE A 68 -1.01 4.86 10.05
C ILE A 68 -1.67 5.40 11.31
N LEU A 69 -1.15 6.50 11.85
CA LEU A 69 -1.66 7.12 13.08
C LEU A 69 -3.07 7.70 12.90
N ASP A 70 -3.41 8.23 11.72
CA ASP A 70 -4.77 8.67 11.39
C ASP A 70 -5.77 7.51 11.43
N ASN A 71 -5.40 6.36 10.85
CA ASN A 71 -6.23 5.16 10.92
C ASN A 71 -6.41 4.67 12.36
N TRP A 72 -5.36 4.68 13.16
CA TRP A 72 -5.44 4.29 14.57
C TRP A 72 -6.26 5.28 15.38
N HIS A 73 -6.11 6.57 15.16
CA HIS A 73 -6.90 7.61 15.80
C HIS A 73 -8.40 7.45 15.49
N LYS A 74 -8.75 7.20 14.22
CA LYS A 74 -10.14 6.92 13.78
C LYS A 74 -10.71 5.64 14.40
N SER A 75 -9.86 4.65 14.64
CA SER A 75 -10.24 3.40 15.32
C SER A 75 -10.28 3.52 16.84
N GLY A 76 -9.96 4.68 17.40
CA GLY A 76 -9.93 4.92 18.85
C GLY A 76 -8.73 4.29 19.58
N ILE A 77 -7.69 3.93 18.85
CA ILE A 77 -6.47 3.30 19.37
C ILE A 77 -5.58 4.40 19.95
N LYS A 78 -5.33 4.35 21.26
CA LYS A 78 -4.49 5.32 21.97
C LYS A 78 -3.32 4.66 22.71
N THR A 79 -3.39 3.36 22.95
CA THR A 79 -2.38 2.62 23.69
C THR A 79 -1.78 1.49 22.86
N LEU A 80 -0.59 0.99 23.24
CA LEU A 80 0.04 -0.16 22.60
C LEU A 80 -0.83 -1.43 22.67
N LEU A 81 -1.53 -1.63 23.77
CA LEU A 81 -2.45 -2.77 23.92
C LEU A 81 -3.60 -2.73 22.90
N ASP A 82 -4.08 -1.54 22.57
CA ASP A 82 -5.11 -1.39 21.54
C ASP A 82 -4.55 -1.65 20.15
N VAL A 83 -3.29 -1.31 19.91
CA VAL A 83 -2.58 -1.64 18.67
C VAL A 83 -2.49 -3.15 18.48
N GLU A 84 -2.09 -3.88 19.51
CA GLU A 84 -1.99 -5.35 19.47
C GLU A 84 -3.35 -6.01 19.18
N LYS A 85 -4.41 -5.56 19.85
CA LYS A 85 -5.79 -6.04 19.60
C LYS A 85 -6.24 -5.74 18.16
N ALA A 86 -5.94 -4.57 17.66
CA ALA A 86 -6.26 -4.20 16.29
C ALA A 86 -5.52 -5.08 15.27
N ASP A 87 -4.27 -5.43 15.54
CA ASP A 87 -3.49 -6.34 14.71
C ASP A 87 -4.06 -7.76 14.70
N GLU A 88 -4.50 -8.27 15.85
CA GLU A 88 -5.16 -9.57 15.92
C GLU A 88 -6.46 -9.59 15.10
N ILE A 89 -7.28 -8.53 15.22
CA ILE A 89 -8.51 -8.40 14.44
C ILE A 89 -8.20 -8.31 12.94
N TYR A 90 -7.17 -7.54 12.56
CA TYR A 90 -6.75 -7.43 11.18
C TYR A 90 -6.23 -8.76 10.62
N ALA A 91 -5.44 -9.50 11.40
CA ALA A 91 -4.94 -10.81 11.02
C ALA A 91 -6.08 -11.82 10.82
N LYS A 92 -7.08 -11.85 11.71
CA LYS A 92 -8.28 -12.69 11.59
C LYS A 92 -9.08 -12.35 10.34
N ASN A 93 -9.37 -11.05 10.13
CA ASN A 93 -10.12 -10.59 8.96
C ASN A 93 -9.39 -10.85 7.63
N LYS A 94 -8.06 -10.83 7.65
CA LYS A 94 -7.24 -11.14 6.48
C LYS A 94 -7.26 -12.64 6.17
N ALA A 95 -7.23 -13.48 7.20
CA ALA A 95 -7.34 -14.94 7.05
C ALA A 95 -8.71 -15.33 6.48
N ASP A 96 -9.80 -14.74 6.99
CA ASP A 96 -11.16 -15.01 6.53
C ASP A 96 -11.38 -14.56 5.07
N LYS A 97 -10.83 -13.39 4.70
CA LYS A 97 -10.87 -12.91 3.31
C LYS A 97 -10.06 -13.78 2.35
N LYS A 98 -8.97 -14.39 2.83
CA LYS A 98 -8.17 -15.30 2.01
C LYS A 98 -8.92 -16.59 1.76
N SER A 99 -9.59 -17.16 2.78
CA SER A 99 -10.41 -18.38 2.65
C SER A 99 -11.58 -18.18 1.69
N GLN A 100 -12.20 -17.00 1.68
CA GLN A 100 -13.29 -16.69 0.75
C GLN A 100 -12.81 -16.46 -0.69
N LYS A 101 -11.58 -15.98 -0.86
CA LYS A 101 -11.01 -15.72 -2.19
C LYS A 101 -10.55 -17.00 -2.87
N ASP A 102 -10.06 -17.96 -2.12
CA ASP A 102 -9.65 -19.26 -2.65
C ASP A 102 -10.87 -20.11 -3.09
N ASN A 103 -12.04 -19.89 -2.46
CA ASN A 103 -13.28 -20.59 -2.83
C ASN A 103 -14.02 -19.95 -4.02
N SER A 104 -13.69 -18.72 -4.41
CA SER A 104 -14.28 -18.04 -5.56
C SER A 104 -13.40 -18.11 -6.82
N ASN A 105 -12.19 -18.63 -6.75
CA ASN A 105 -11.25 -18.69 -7.85
C ASN A 105 -11.12 -20.07 -8.48
N SER A 106 -12.01 -21.03 -8.13
CA SER A 106 -12.21 -22.25 -8.92
C SER A 106 -13.21 -21.99 -10.06
N VAL A 107 -13.00 -20.90 -10.80
CA VAL A 107 -13.55 -20.83 -12.15
C VAL A 107 -12.68 -21.75 -12.99
N SER A 108 -13.09 -23.00 -13.03
CA SER A 108 -12.66 -24.00 -13.99
C SER A 108 -12.57 -23.33 -15.35
N TYR A 109 -11.38 -23.21 -15.90
CA TYR A 109 -11.18 -22.98 -17.32
C TYR A 109 -11.68 -24.25 -18.06
N ARG A 110 -13.01 -24.39 -18.18
CA ARG A 110 -13.58 -25.32 -19.17
C ARG A 110 -13.28 -24.71 -20.53
N TYR A 111 -12.29 -25.24 -21.16
CA TYR A 111 -12.13 -25.17 -22.60
C TYR A 111 -13.39 -25.78 -23.23
N ASN A 112 -14.33 -24.95 -23.57
CA ASN A 112 -15.52 -25.38 -24.30
C ASN A 112 -15.25 -25.17 -25.77
N THR A 113 -14.69 -26.23 -26.42
CA THR A 113 -14.67 -26.36 -27.84
C THR A 113 -16.07 -26.86 -28.28
N THR A 114 -17.05 -25.99 -28.33
CA THR A 114 -18.23 -26.13 -29.22
C THR A 114 -18.99 -24.80 -29.19
N GLY A 115 -19.17 -24.24 -30.38
CA GLY A 115 -19.83 -22.97 -30.58
C GLY A 115 -21.24 -22.92 -30.02
N SER A 116 -21.47 -21.92 -29.20
CA SER A 116 -22.80 -21.34 -29.06
C SER A 116 -22.66 -19.94 -28.44
N SER A 117 -23.21 -18.99 -29.15
CA SER A 117 -23.37 -17.60 -28.82
C SER A 117 -24.02 -17.45 -27.45
N VAL A 118 -23.30 -16.90 -26.48
CA VAL A 118 -23.88 -16.30 -25.27
C VAL A 118 -23.30 -14.91 -25.06
N ASN A 119 -24.22 -13.96 -25.14
CA ASN A 119 -24.06 -12.53 -24.93
C ASN A 119 -23.59 -12.26 -23.52
N GLY A 120 -22.29 -12.40 -23.24
CA GLY A 120 -21.65 -12.13 -21.99
C GLY A 120 -20.90 -10.80 -22.05
N TYR A 121 -21.40 -9.82 -21.32
CA TYR A 121 -20.79 -8.51 -21.15
C TYR A 121 -19.39 -8.68 -20.54
N VAL A 122 -18.38 -8.78 -21.40
CA VAL A 122 -16.97 -8.80 -20.98
C VAL A 122 -16.59 -7.36 -20.67
N LYS A 123 -16.36 -7.05 -19.38
CA LYS A 123 -15.74 -5.78 -18.98
C LYS A 123 -14.41 -5.65 -19.71
N LYS A 124 -14.36 -4.75 -20.69
CA LYS A 124 -13.12 -4.41 -21.40
C LYS A 124 -12.17 -3.75 -20.41
N ASN A 125 -11.15 -4.47 -20.00
CA ASN A 125 -10.03 -3.90 -19.26
C ASN A 125 -9.29 -2.92 -20.18
N GLN A 126 -8.86 -1.79 -19.64
CA GLN A 126 -8.18 -0.72 -20.37
C GLN A 126 -6.91 -1.19 -21.12
N PHE A 127 -6.37 -2.35 -20.75
CA PHE A 127 -5.23 -3.00 -21.40
C PHE A 127 -5.59 -3.86 -22.63
N ASN A 128 -6.87 -4.13 -22.86
CA ASN A 128 -7.32 -5.00 -23.96
C ASN A 128 -7.81 -4.20 -25.18
N THR A 129 -7.53 -2.89 -25.23
CA THR A 129 -7.85 -2.00 -26.35
C THR A 129 -6.71 -1.84 -27.33
N PHE A 130 -5.59 -2.56 -27.14
CA PHE A 130 -4.49 -2.54 -28.08
C PHE A 130 -4.93 -3.32 -29.34
N ARG A 131 -5.28 -2.61 -30.40
CA ARG A 131 -5.46 -3.23 -31.72
C ARG A 131 -4.10 -3.73 -32.18
N GLN A 132 -3.91 -5.03 -32.10
CA GLN A 132 -2.82 -5.68 -32.79
C GLN A 132 -3.02 -5.41 -34.29
N ARG A 133 -2.00 -4.88 -34.97
CA ARG A 133 -2.02 -4.78 -36.42
C ARG A 133 -2.11 -6.21 -36.95
N ASP A 134 -3.21 -6.51 -37.62
CA ASP A 134 -3.32 -7.70 -38.45
C ASP A 134 -2.41 -7.48 -39.68
N THR A 135 -1.13 -7.81 -39.53
CA THR A 135 -0.25 -7.92 -40.70
C THR A 135 -0.68 -9.13 -41.46
N SER A 136 -1.39 -8.90 -42.55
CA SER A 136 -1.76 -9.98 -43.46
C SER A 136 -0.50 -10.64 -44.02
N HIS A 137 -0.54 -11.94 -44.21
CA HIS A 137 0.58 -12.74 -44.76
C HIS A 137 1.13 -12.15 -46.08
N ALA A 138 0.31 -11.41 -46.81
CA ALA A 138 0.68 -10.69 -48.03
C ALA A 138 1.63 -9.52 -47.81
N GLU A 139 1.44 -8.76 -46.73
CA GLU A 139 2.32 -7.60 -46.39
C GLU A 139 3.71 -8.05 -45.91
N ILE A 140 3.77 -9.16 -45.18
CA ILE A 140 5.04 -9.77 -44.76
C ILE A 140 5.84 -10.26 -45.98
N SER A 141 5.18 -10.87 -46.93
CA SER A 141 5.79 -11.38 -48.18
C SER A 141 6.33 -10.24 -49.06
N GLU A 142 5.66 -9.09 -49.12
CA GLU A 142 6.17 -7.90 -49.85
C GLU A 142 7.38 -7.27 -49.17
N LEU A 143 7.39 -7.24 -47.85
CA LEU A 143 8.56 -6.71 -47.07
C LEU A 143 9.79 -7.63 -47.22
N GLU A 144 9.60 -8.94 -47.23
CA GLU A 144 10.67 -9.91 -47.49
C GLU A 144 11.27 -9.76 -48.87
N LYS A 145 10.42 -9.59 -49.91
CA LYS A 145 10.89 -9.32 -51.28
C LYS A 145 11.68 -8.03 -51.41
N LYS A 146 11.30 -6.98 -50.68
CA LYS A 146 12.05 -5.71 -50.67
C LYS A 146 13.41 -5.82 -49.96
N LEU A 147 13.55 -6.70 -48.97
CA LEU A 147 14.81 -6.94 -48.28
C LEU A 147 15.77 -7.81 -49.05
N LEU A 148 15.28 -8.75 -49.86
CA LEU A 148 16.11 -9.64 -50.68
C LEU A 148 16.61 -8.99 -51.98
N ASN A 149 16.06 -7.86 -52.38
CA ASN A 149 16.41 -7.15 -53.63
C ASN A 149 17.31 -5.92 -53.41
N ARG A 150 18.07 -5.92 -52.33
CA ARG A 150 19.09 -4.88 -52.08
C ARG A 150 20.49 -5.37 -52.34
#